data_0ba6a2c02e94c840c4f35a10dae6d095
#
_entry.id   0ba6a2c02e94c840c4f35a10dae6d095
#
_cell.length_a   1.000
_cell.length_b   1.000
_cell.length_c   1.000
_cell.angle_alpha   90.00
_cell.angle_beta   90.00
_cell.angle_gamma   90.00
#
_symmetry.space_group_name_H-M   'P 1'
#
loop_
_entity.id
_entity.type
_entity.pdbx_description
1 polymer ?
#
loop_
_entity_poly.entity_id
_entity_poly.type
_entity_poly.pdbx_seq_one_letter_code
_entity_poly.pdbx_strand_id
1 'polypeptide(L)'
;AAAATATAVALPASPAKAAALARVDYPSNRLGNVADLKPNEPLDVTYPDDSAPGVLLKLGTRVEGGAGPDGDIVGFSTICPHKGFPLNYVAADRTLNCPGHYSRFDCEAGGQQIWGQATQNLPQYALRVDEKGDIYAEGVDELLYGRLSNVLA
;
A
#
# COMPACT_ATOMS: atom_id res chain seq x y z
N ALA A 1 63.77 -27.48 -0.94
CA ALA A 1 62.43 -26.91 -1.17
C ALA A 1 61.48 -27.41 -0.06
N ALA A 2 61.10 -26.54 0.89
CA ALA A 2 60.15 -26.84 1.95
C ALA A 2 58.76 -26.35 1.52
N ALA A 3 57.81 -27.28 1.38
CA ALA A 3 56.43 -26.96 1.09
C ALA A 3 55.70 -26.59 2.40
N ALA A 4 55.20 -25.34 2.51
CA ALA A 4 54.38 -24.91 3.61
C ALA A 4 52.94 -25.31 3.32
N THR A 5 52.41 -26.23 4.10
CA THR A 5 50.97 -26.62 4.10
C THR A 5 50.20 -25.60 4.91
N ALA A 6 49.37 -24.75 4.27
CA ALA A 6 48.45 -23.86 4.94
C ALA A 6 47.19 -24.63 5.36
N THR A 7 47.01 -24.82 6.68
CA THR A 7 45.81 -25.42 7.24
C THR A 7 44.73 -24.31 7.34
N ALA A 8 43.71 -24.38 6.51
CA ALA A 8 42.55 -23.50 6.61
C ALA A 8 41.70 -23.92 7.79
N VAL A 9 41.61 -23.07 8.82
CA VAL A 9 40.67 -23.24 9.94
C VAL A 9 39.30 -22.76 9.48
N ALA A 10 38.39 -23.68 9.22
CA ALA A 10 36.99 -23.36 8.96
C ALA A 10 36.33 -22.90 10.27
N LEU A 11 36.01 -21.64 10.35
CA LEU A 11 35.12 -21.12 11.43
C LEU A 11 33.74 -21.70 11.25
N PRO A 12 33.13 -22.25 12.33
CA PRO A 12 31.74 -22.70 12.25
C PRO A 12 30.85 -21.49 11.94
N ALA A 13 30.15 -21.52 10.81
CA ALA A 13 29.11 -20.56 10.51
C ALA A 13 28.00 -20.73 11.56
N SER A 14 27.89 -19.77 12.47
CA SER A 14 26.70 -19.68 13.34
C SER A 14 25.48 -19.60 12.44
N PRO A 15 24.45 -20.44 12.64
CA PRO A 15 23.21 -20.29 11.93
C PRO A 15 22.67 -18.88 12.26
N ALA A 16 22.68 -17.99 11.28
CA ALA A 16 21.99 -16.73 11.39
C ALA A 16 20.55 -17.09 11.71
N LYS A 17 20.12 -16.85 12.95
CA LYS A 17 18.73 -16.95 13.36
C LYS A 17 18.00 -15.91 12.50
N ALA A 18 17.42 -16.35 11.37
CA ALA A 18 16.54 -15.51 10.59
C ALA A 18 15.48 -15.01 11.58
N ALA A 19 15.58 -13.73 11.94
CA ALA A 19 14.51 -13.09 12.69
C ALA A 19 13.26 -13.31 11.84
N ALA A 20 12.33 -14.11 12.32
CA ALA A 20 11.04 -14.24 11.69
C ALA A 20 10.46 -12.83 11.69
N LEU A 21 10.43 -12.20 10.51
CA LEU A 21 9.74 -10.94 10.34
C LEU A 21 8.32 -11.19 10.84
N ALA A 22 7.90 -10.44 11.86
CA ALA A 22 6.55 -10.54 12.36
C ALA A 22 5.61 -10.25 11.19
N ARG A 23 4.92 -11.29 10.68
CA ARG A 23 3.89 -11.10 9.67
C ARG A 23 2.72 -10.45 10.39
N VAL A 24 2.30 -9.31 9.88
CA VAL A 24 1.04 -8.70 10.30
C VAL A 24 -0.07 -9.44 9.57
N ASP A 25 -0.96 -10.10 10.31
CA ASP A 25 -2.12 -10.77 9.74
C ASP A 25 -3.22 -9.71 9.53
N TYR A 26 -3.33 -9.24 8.30
CA TYR A 26 -4.38 -8.31 7.92
C TYR A 26 -5.74 -8.99 7.81
N PRO A 27 -6.84 -8.32 8.21
CA PRO A 27 -8.17 -8.82 7.93
C PRO A 27 -8.46 -8.76 6.42
N SER A 28 -9.21 -9.75 5.92
CA SER A 28 -9.75 -9.70 4.55
C SER A 28 -11.12 -9.03 4.60
N ASN A 29 -11.16 -7.74 4.32
CA ASN A 29 -12.37 -6.93 4.38
C ASN A 29 -12.93 -6.67 2.98
N ARG A 30 -14.24 -6.96 2.78
CA ARG A 30 -14.95 -6.56 1.58
C ARG A 30 -15.16 -5.05 1.58
N LEU A 31 -14.65 -4.37 0.56
CA LEU A 31 -14.73 -2.91 0.43
C LEU A 31 -15.83 -2.44 -0.53
N GLY A 32 -16.25 -3.28 -1.47
CA GLY A 32 -17.24 -2.94 -2.48
C GLY A 32 -17.35 -4.01 -3.57
N ASN A 33 -17.94 -3.64 -4.69
CA ASN A 33 -18.01 -4.47 -5.88
C ASN A 33 -17.56 -3.67 -7.11
N VAL A 34 -16.98 -4.34 -8.10
CA VAL A 34 -16.53 -3.69 -9.35
C VAL A 34 -17.68 -2.94 -10.04
N ALA A 35 -18.92 -3.46 -9.93
CA ALA A 35 -20.10 -2.82 -10.50
C ALA A 35 -20.47 -1.48 -9.84
N ASP A 36 -20.00 -1.22 -8.61
CA ASP A 36 -20.24 0.03 -7.89
C ASP A 36 -19.23 1.12 -8.30
N LEU A 37 -18.11 0.73 -8.94
CA LEU A 37 -17.05 1.64 -9.32
C LEU A 37 -17.35 2.30 -10.67
N LYS A 38 -17.26 3.62 -10.69
CA LYS A 38 -17.27 4.38 -11.93
C LYS A 38 -15.84 4.79 -12.29
N PRO A 39 -15.48 4.78 -13.58
CA PRO A 39 -14.15 5.18 -14.01
C PRO A 39 -13.82 6.60 -13.52
N ASN A 40 -12.67 6.71 -12.85
CA ASN A 40 -12.10 7.97 -12.39
C ASN A 40 -12.95 8.72 -11.33
N GLU A 41 -13.88 8.02 -10.65
CA GLU A 41 -14.64 8.53 -9.50
C GLU A 41 -14.22 7.79 -8.22
N PRO A 42 -13.98 8.50 -7.11
CA PRO A 42 -13.61 7.88 -5.85
C PRO A 42 -14.82 7.20 -5.18
N LEU A 43 -14.60 6.02 -4.60
CA LEU A 43 -15.51 5.36 -3.69
C LEU A 43 -14.87 5.31 -2.31
N ASP A 44 -15.45 6.03 -1.34
CA ASP A 44 -14.94 6.06 0.03
C ASP A 44 -15.13 4.71 0.72
N VAL A 45 -14.08 4.27 1.42
CA VAL A 45 -14.03 3.00 2.16
C VAL A 45 -13.25 3.18 3.46
N THR A 46 -13.24 2.14 4.30
CA THR A 46 -12.35 2.07 5.47
C THR A 46 -11.56 0.76 5.46
N TYR A 47 -10.26 0.80 5.80
CA TYR A 47 -9.43 -0.39 5.91
C TYR A 47 -8.12 -0.09 6.65
N PRO A 48 -7.66 -0.96 7.57
CA PRO A 48 -8.16 -2.30 7.93
C PRO A 48 -9.34 -2.28 8.92
N ASP A 49 -9.72 -1.13 9.44
CA ASP A 49 -10.81 -0.91 10.39
C ASP A 49 -11.51 0.42 10.13
N ASP A 50 -12.61 0.67 10.86
CA ASP A 50 -13.49 1.85 10.67
C ASP A 50 -12.80 3.19 10.96
N SER A 51 -11.67 3.20 11.66
CA SER A 51 -10.90 4.42 11.97
C SER A 51 -9.83 4.75 10.92
N ALA A 52 -9.73 3.95 9.85
CA ALA A 52 -8.75 4.11 8.78
C ALA A 52 -9.44 4.45 7.45
N PRO A 53 -9.74 5.73 7.19
CA PRO A 53 -10.39 6.13 5.95
C PRO A 53 -9.50 5.91 4.74
N GLY A 54 -10.12 5.52 3.64
CA GLY A 54 -9.48 5.23 2.38
C GLY A 54 -10.42 5.39 1.20
N VAL A 55 -9.91 5.09 0.02
CA VAL A 55 -10.62 5.23 -1.24
C VAL A 55 -10.32 4.07 -2.17
N LEU A 56 -11.33 3.60 -2.91
CA LEU A 56 -11.16 2.77 -4.10
C LEU A 56 -11.30 3.65 -5.34
N LEU A 57 -10.46 3.40 -6.34
CA LEU A 57 -10.45 4.09 -7.62
C LEU A 57 -10.41 3.07 -8.75
N LYS A 58 -11.26 3.25 -9.78
CA LYS A 58 -11.13 2.57 -11.06
C LYS A 58 -10.51 3.54 -12.06
N LEU A 59 -9.24 3.34 -12.39
CA LEU A 59 -8.46 4.29 -13.19
C LEU A 59 -8.75 4.22 -14.70
N GLY A 60 -9.34 3.10 -15.16
CA GLY A 60 -9.64 2.86 -16.57
C GLY A 60 -8.44 2.50 -17.45
N THR A 61 -7.26 2.43 -16.86
CA THR A 61 -6.00 1.95 -17.48
C THR A 61 -5.29 1.02 -16.53
N ARG A 62 -4.69 -0.06 -17.06
CA ARG A 62 -3.89 -1.00 -16.26
C ARG A 62 -2.73 -0.28 -15.60
N VAL A 63 -2.57 -0.49 -14.29
CA VAL A 63 -1.45 0.04 -13.50
C VAL A 63 -0.77 -1.06 -12.71
N GLU A 64 0.47 -0.82 -12.28
CA GLU A 64 1.20 -1.75 -11.43
C GLU A 64 0.49 -1.88 -10.08
N GLY A 65 0.31 -3.12 -9.61
CA GLY A 65 -0.45 -3.40 -8.38
C GLY A 65 -1.97 -3.24 -8.51
N GLY A 66 -2.49 -2.90 -9.69
CA GLY A 66 -3.93 -2.79 -9.93
C GLY A 66 -4.62 -4.14 -9.92
N ALA A 67 -5.79 -4.20 -9.28
CA ALA A 67 -6.64 -5.38 -9.16
C ALA A 67 -7.74 -5.43 -10.22
N GLY A 68 -8.47 -6.53 -10.25
CA GLY A 68 -9.57 -6.77 -11.16
C GLY A 68 -9.14 -7.26 -12.56
N PRO A 69 -10.11 -7.57 -13.42
CA PRO A 69 -9.83 -8.16 -14.74
C PRO A 69 -9.02 -7.22 -15.64
N ASP A 70 -9.25 -5.91 -15.52
CA ASP A 70 -8.55 -4.88 -16.30
C ASP A 70 -7.23 -4.44 -15.63
N GLY A 71 -7.00 -4.79 -14.35
CA GLY A 71 -5.84 -4.38 -13.59
C GLY A 71 -5.78 -2.87 -13.33
N ASP A 72 -6.94 -2.24 -13.18
CA ASP A 72 -7.10 -0.79 -13.09
C ASP A 72 -7.77 -0.31 -11.79
N ILE A 73 -8.01 -1.24 -10.84
CA ILE A 73 -8.62 -0.93 -9.54
C ILE A 73 -7.52 -0.84 -8.50
N VAL A 74 -7.41 0.31 -7.85
CA VAL A 74 -6.46 0.59 -6.77
C VAL A 74 -7.18 1.10 -5.52
N GLY A 75 -6.54 0.95 -4.38
CA GLY A 75 -7.06 1.47 -3.11
C GLY A 75 -5.96 2.14 -2.31
N PHE A 76 -6.26 3.25 -1.67
CA PHE A 76 -5.31 4.03 -0.89
C PHE A 76 -5.91 4.52 0.42
N SER A 77 -5.06 4.73 1.41
CA SER A 77 -5.42 5.59 2.55
C SER A 77 -5.68 7.02 2.06
N THR A 78 -6.67 7.70 2.66
CA THR A 78 -6.93 9.12 2.37
C THR A 78 -6.38 10.05 3.44
N ILE A 79 -5.48 9.56 4.30
CA ILE A 79 -4.80 10.36 5.32
C ILE A 79 -3.36 10.63 4.88
N CYS A 80 -3.00 11.89 4.79
CA CYS A 80 -1.66 12.34 4.39
C CYS A 80 -0.60 11.85 5.39
N PRO A 81 0.42 11.10 4.93
CA PRO A 81 1.45 10.56 5.82
C PRO A 81 2.37 11.64 6.43
N HIS A 82 2.33 12.88 5.94
CA HIS A 82 3.10 13.98 6.51
C HIS A 82 2.56 14.43 7.86
N LYS A 83 1.28 14.85 7.94
CA LYS A 83 0.65 15.44 9.15
C LYS A 83 -0.82 15.07 9.34
N GLY A 84 -1.29 14.00 8.71
CA GLY A 84 -2.62 13.46 8.96
C GLY A 84 -3.80 14.27 8.40
N PHE A 85 -3.55 15.17 7.45
CA PHE A 85 -4.65 15.87 6.77
C PHE A 85 -5.38 14.91 5.82
N PRO A 86 -6.71 15.04 5.70
CA PRO A 86 -7.46 14.30 4.69
C PRO A 86 -7.05 14.77 3.29
N LEU A 87 -6.95 13.81 2.36
CA LEU A 87 -6.57 14.03 0.98
C LEU A 87 -7.80 14.23 0.09
N ASN A 88 -7.65 15.02 -0.95
CA ASN A 88 -8.66 15.21 -1.99
C ASN A 88 -8.20 14.52 -3.29
N TYR A 89 -9.08 13.72 -3.90
CA TYR A 89 -8.81 13.16 -5.21
C TYR A 89 -9.03 14.19 -6.31
N VAL A 90 -8.08 14.26 -7.24
CA VAL A 90 -8.15 15.12 -8.43
C VAL A 90 -8.17 14.23 -9.67
N ALA A 91 -9.36 14.09 -10.24
CA ALA A 91 -9.61 13.20 -11.37
C ALA A 91 -8.84 13.58 -12.65
N ALA A 92 -8.55 14.87 -12.82
CA ALA A 92 -7.88 15.39 -14.03
C ALA A 92 -6.45 14.84 -14.21
N ASP A 93 -5.74 14.58 -13.13
CA ASP A 93 -4.38 14.06 -13.12
C ASP A 93 -4.21 12.80 -12.26
N ARG A 94 -5.33 12.22 -11.78
CA ARG A 94 -5.39 10.97 -11.01
C ARG A 94 -4.47 10.97 -9.79
N THR A 95 -4.45 12.09 -9.07
CA THR A 95 -3.64 12.26 -7.87
C THR A 95 -4.51 12.44 -6.63
N LEU A 96 -3.96 12.03 -5.48
CA LEU A 96 -4.47 12.39 -4.15
C LEU A 96 -3.64 13.55 -3.61
N ASN A 97 -4.28 14.68 -3.32
CA ASN A 97 -3.64 15.93 -2.98
C ASN A 97 -3.94 16.37 -1.56
N CYS A 98 -2.91 16.77 -0.83
CA CYS A 98 -3.01 17.26 0.53
C CYS A 98 -3.26 18.77 0.56
N PRO A 99 -4.37 19.23 1.16
CA PRO A 99 -4.64 20.68 1.28
C PRO A 99 -3.76 21.36 2.35
N GLY A 100 -3.15 20.59 3.26
CA GLY A 100 -2.35 21.14 4.36
C GLY A 100 -1.02 21.70 3.91
N HIS A 101 -0.16 20.89 3.29
CA HIS A 101 1.20 21.30 2.86
C HIS A 101 1.51 20.80 1.46
N TYR A 102 0.47 20.60 0.65
CA TYR A 102 0.53 20.38 -0.80
C TYR A 102 1.29 19.11 -1.26
N SER A 103 1.41 18.09 -0.41
CA SER A 103 1.89 16.79 -0.88
C SER A 103 0.92 16.21 -1.91
N ARG A 104 1.49 15.63 -2.98
CA ARG A 104 0.74 15.00 -4.07
C ARG A 104 1.23 13.59 -4.28
N PHE A 105 0.29 12.68 -4.50
CA PHE A 105 0.53 11.25 -4.64
C PHE A 105 -0.10 10.75 -5.93
N ASP A 106 0.69 10.08 -6.76
CA ASP A 106 0.27 9.54 -8.04
C ASP A 106 -0.43 8.19 -7.85
N CYS A 107 -1.72 8.14 -8.19
CA CYS A 107 -2.51 6.91 -8.06
C CYS A 107 -2.20 5.89 -9.16
N GLU A 108 -1.60 6.28 -10.28
CA GLU A 108 -1.18 5.37 -11.35
C GLU A 108 0.18 4.73 -11.05
N ALA A 109 0.97 5.33 -10.16
CA ALA A 109 2.29 4.88 -9.76
C ALA A 109 2.35 4.40 -8.30
N GLY A 110 1.32 3.64 -7.84
CA GLY A 110 1.34 3.01 -6.52
C GLY A 110 1.34 4.00 -5.35
N GLY A 111 0.73 5.18 -5.50
CA GLY A 111 0.73 6.21 -4.45
C GLY A 111 2.06 6.93 -4.30
N GLN A 112 2.95 6.88 -5.32
CA GLN A 112 4.24 7.56 -5.27
C GLN A 112 4.07 9.04 -4.94
N GLN A 113 4.79 9.51 -3.93
CA GLN A 113 4.86 10.93 -3.60
C GLN A 113 5.65 11.66 -4.69
N ILE A 114 4.97 12.55 -5.42
CA ILE A 114 5.54 13.29 -6.57
C ILE A 114 5.80 14.76 -6.27
N TRP A 115 5.24 15.29 -5.18
CA TRP A 115 5.43 16.66 -4.76
C TRP A 115 5.12 16.85 -3.28
N GLY A 116 5.74 17.84 -2.65
CA GLY A 116 5.41 18.35 -1.30
C GLY A 116 6.25 17.75 -0.19
N GLN A 117 5.70 17.79 1.03
CA GLN A 117 6.45 17.59 2.27
C GLN A 117 6.40 16.16 2.82
N ALA A 118 5.61 15.26 2.25
CA ALA A 118 5.60 13.87 2.67
C ALA A 118 6.95 13.20 2.38
N THR A 119 7.36 12.28 3.24
CA THR A 119 8.63 11.54 3.13
C THR A 119 8.44 10.05 2.88
N GLN A 120 7.19 9.61 2.72
CA GLN A 120 6.83 8.26 2.31
C GLN A 120 5.73 8.33 1.23
N ASN A 121 5.57 7.27 0.48
CA ASN A 121 4.47 7.10 -0.45
C ASN A 121 3.14 7.01 0.30
N LEU A 122 2.04 7.20 -0.42
CA LEU A 122 0.72 7.01 0.16
C LEU A 122 0.46 5.52 0.35
N PRO A 123 0.02 5.07 1.54
CA PRO A 123 -0.26 3.66 1.77
C PRO A 123 -1.29 3.11 0.78
N GLN A 124 -0.89 2.08 0.01
CA GLN A 124 -1.71 1.37 -0.96
C GLN A 124 -2.24 0.08 -0.38
N TYR A 125 -3.48 -0.27 -0.74
CA TYR A 125 -4.11 -1.52 -0.33
C TYR A 125 -3.74 -2.66 -1.29
N ALA A 126 -3.37 -3.81 -0.73
CA ALA A 126 -3.32 -5.06 -1.49
C ALA A 126 -4.75 -5.55 -1.72
N LEU A 127 -5.21 -5.44 -2.97
CA LEU A 127 -6.59 -5.75 -3.34
C LEU A 127 -6.68 -7.10 -4.04
N ARG A 128 -7.78 -7.81 -3.77
CA ARG A 128 -8.22 -9.00 -4.53
C ARG A 128 -9.67 -8.81 -4.98
N VAL A 129 -9.95 -9.20 -6.21
CA VAL A 129 -11.31 -9.24 -6.76
C VAL A 129 -11.70 -10.70 -6.98
N ASP A 130 -12.85 -11.10 -6.48
CA ASP A 130 -13.36 -12.46 -6.63
C ASP A 130 -14.19 -12.63 -7.91
N GLU A 131 -14.68 -13.87 -8.16
CA GLU A 131 -15.45 -14.21 -9.34
C GLU A 131 -16.82 -13.48 -9.43
N LYS A 132 -17.32 -12.97 -8.31
CA LYS A 132 -18.56 -12.18 -8.24
C LYS A 132 -18.32 -10.69 -8.42
N GLY A 133 -17.05 -10.28 -8.56
CA GLY A 133 -16.64 -8.90 -8.64
C GLY A 133 -16.54 -8.22 -7.29
N ASP A 134 -16.63 -8.93 -6.17
CA ASP A 134 -16.43 -8.35 -4.85
C ASP A 134 -14.95 -8.04 -4.63
N ILE A 135 -14.68 -6.83 -4.13
CA ILE A 135 -13.35 -6.29 -3.91
C ILE A 135 -13.00 -6.43 -2.43
N TYR A 136 -11.91 -7.12 -2.15
CA TYR A 136 -11.37 -7.31 -0.80
C TYR A 136 -10.03 -6.62 -0.67
N ALA A 137 -9.80 -5.95 0.46
CA ALA A 137 -8.46 -5.54 0.89
C ALA A 137 -7.89 -6.58 1.86
N GLU A 138 -6.63 -6.94 1.67
CA GLU A 138 -5.95 -8.02 2.39
C GLU A 138 -4.57 -7.58 2.92
N GLY A 139 -4.23 -6.29 2.78
CA GLY A 139 -2.98 -5.72 3.27
C GLY A 139 -2.84 -4.23 2.97
N VAL A 140 -1.85 -3.63 3.59
CA VAL A 140 -1.39 -2.26 3.33
C VAL A 140 0.14 -2.30 3.27
N ASP A 141 0.73 -1.70 2.25
CA ASP A 141 2.17 -1.75 1.99
C ASP A 141 3.00 -0.82 2.89
N GLU A 142 2.43 0.29 3.34
CA GLU A 142 3.09 1.29 4.17
C GLU A 142 2.36 1.47 5.52
N LEU A 143 3.02 2.08 6.50
CA LEU A 143 2.40 2.37 7.79
C LEU A 143 1.39 3.53 7.63
N LEU A 144 0.16 3.30 8.09
CA LEU A 144 -0.88 4.31 8.15
C LEU A 144 -0.51 5.42 9.15
N TYR A 145 -0.78 6.66 8.80
CA TYR A 145 -0.45 7.80 9.64
C TYR A 145 -1.08 7.69 11.04
N GLY A 146 -0.25 7.97 12.05
CA GLY A 146 -0.67 7.98 13.46
C GLY A 146 -0.76 6.61 14.11
N ARG A 147 -0.38 5.53 13.42
CA ARG A 147 -0.40 4.16 13.96
C ARG A 147 1.01 3.64 14.26
N LEU A 148 1.11 2.77 15.26
CA LEU A 148 2.30 1.97 15.54
C LEU A 148 2.24 0.61 14.83
N SER A 149 1.03 0.18 14.47
CA SER A 149 0.73 -1.01 13.66
C SER A 149 -0.53 -0.73 12.85
N ASN A 150 -0.58 -1.23 11.61
CA ASN A 150 -1.76 -1.06 10.76
C ASN A 150 -2.97 -1.85 11.28
N VAL A 151 -2.73 -3.00 11.90
CA VAL A 151 -3.76 -3.81 12.55
C VAL A 151 -3.73 -3.52 14.04
N LEU A 152 -4.85 -3.05 14.57
CA LEU A 152 -5.02 -2.79 16.00
C LEU A 152 -5.32 -4.10 16.71
N ALA A 153 -4.65 -4.32 17.87
CA ALA A 153 -4.85 -5.51 18.71
C ALA A 153 -6.15 -5.43 19.51
#